data_740e5d4dd0d6758ee01140c249df6cc5
#
_entry.id   740e5d4dd0d6758ee01140c249df6cc5
#
_cell.length_a   1.000
_cell.length_b   1.000
_cell.length_c   1.000
_cell.angle_alpha   90.00
_cell.angle_beta   90.00
_cell.angle_gamma   90.00
#
_symmetry.space_group_name_H-M   'P 1'
#
loop_
_entity.id
_entity.type
_entity.pdbx_description
1 polymer ?
#
loop_
_entity_poly.entity_id
_entity_poly.type
_entity_poly.pdbx_seq_one_letter_code
_entity_poly.pdbx_strand_id
1 'polypeptide(L)'
;MTDEVVGFVVDSDEVVGGGGFLAIRRLRMRNRRADGSISAPYVCDAIARPYGQDAVVVAVYARVAAGVEVLVRDGLRPALLFGRDPARAPLPEPPPGMFLTELVAGILEPGDVGGDGLRQRAAAEVAEEAGFVVEPGAIAVLGAGVYPSPGSMIEKFYFTAVEVDPAAQQPLAGDGSPMEEGAATRWLALDAAIEACVRGELADLKTELGLRRLRDHLARTDT
;
A
#
# COMPACT_ATOMS: atom_id res chain seq x y z
N MET A 1 19.53 -32.24 -15.97
CA MET A 1 18.08 -32.57 -15.98
C MET A 1 17.41 -31.47 -15.20
N THR A 2 16.55 -30.74 -15.83
CA THR A 2 16.06 -29.47 -15.30
C THR A 2 14.85 -29.74 -14.41
N ASP A 3 15.00 -29.53 -13.10
CA ASP A 3 13.88 -29.37 -12.15
C ASP A 3 13.07 -28.10 -12.43
N GLU A 4 13.08 -27.65 -13.68
CA GLU A 4 12.39 -26.45 -14.14
C GLU A 4 10.89 -26.61 -13.93
N VAL A 5 10.30 -25.77 -13.08
CA VAL A 5 8.87 -25.72 -12.84
C VAL A 5 8.20 -24.92 -13.96
N VAL A 6 7.29 -25.55 -14.68
CA VAL A 6 6.56 -24.96 -15.82
C VAL A 6 5.07 -24.75 -15.53
N GLY A 7 4.60 -25.08 -14.32
CA GLY A 7 3.22 -24.88 -13.92
C GLY A 7 2.89 -25.55 -12.60
N PHE A 8 1.59 -25.53 -12.27
CA PHE A 8 1.07 -26.09 -11.03
C PHE A 8 -0.12 -27.00 -11.30
N VAL A 9 -0.31 -27.98 -10.43
CA VAL A 9 -1.54 -28.76 -10.29
C VAL A 9 -2.17 -28.33 -8.97
N VAL A 10 -3.40 -27.82 -9.01
CA VAL A 10 -4.17 -27.45 -7.83
C VAL A 10 -5.07 -28.60 -7.46
N ASP A 11 -4.83 -29.21 -6.30
CA ASP A 11 -5.62 -30.32 -5.78
C ASP A 11 -6.87 -29.82 -5.03
N SER A 12 -6.77 -28.71 -4.28
CA SER A 12 -7.91 -27.99 -3.69
C SER A 12 -7.61 -26.50 -3.53
N ASP A 13 -8.69 -25.70 -3.48
CA ASP A 13 -8.70 -24.26 -3.30
C ASP A 13 -9.82 -23.92 -2.32
N GLU A 14 -9.48 -23.51 -1.11
CA GLU A 14 -10.40 -23.34 -0.01
C GLU A 14 -10.20 -22.01 0.68
N VAL A 15 -11.29 -21.38 1.16
CA VAL A 15 -11.22 -20.25 2.09
C VAL A 15 -11.28 -20.82 3.50
N VAL A 16 -10.17 -20.64 4.25
CA VAL A 16 -10.06 -21.07 5.64
C VAL A 16 -9.95 -19.84 6.55
N GLY A 17 -10.88 -19.73 7.47
CA GLY A 17 -11.02 -18.51 8.26
C GLY A 17 -11.62 -17.38 7.42
N GLY A 18 -12.50 -16.63 8.00
CA GLY A 18 -13.23 -15.55 7.33
C GLY A 18 -14.25 -14.97 8.30
N GLY A 19 -15.14 -14.10 7.78
CA GLY A 19 -16.15 -13.41 8.60
C GLY A 19 -15.70 -12.04 9.08
N GLY A 20 -14.45 -11.63 8.75
CA GLY A 20 -13.92 -10.29 8.95
C GLY A 20 -13.44 -9.68 7.64
N PHE A 21 -12.64 -8.64 7.75
CA PHE A 21 -12.03 -7.90 6.64
C PHE A 21 -11.10 -8.76 5.78
N LEU A 22 -10.46 -9.76 6.37
CA LEU A 22 -9.51 -10.64 5.70
C LEU A 22 -9.98 -12.10 5.78
N ALA A 23 -9.53 -12.89 4.80
CA ALA A 23 -9.64 -14.34 4.79
C ALA A 23 -8.29 -14.95 4.39
N ILE A 24 -8.07 -16.23 4.73
CA ILE A 24 -6.95 -17.01 4.23
C ILE A 24 -7.46 -17.91 3.11
N ARG A 25 -6.91 -17.77 1.93
CA ARG A 25 -7.09 -18.70 0.82
C ARG A 25 -6.02 -19.77 0.91
N ARG A 26 -6.43 -21.03 1.02
CA ARG A 26 -5.54 -22.18 1.13
C ARG A 26 -5.59 -23.02 -0.14
N LEU A 27 -4.45 -23.13 -0.80
CA LEU A 27 -4.26 -23.98 -1.97
C LEU A 27 -3.48 -25.23 -1.56
N ARG A 28 -3.99 -26.43 -1.91
CA ARG A 28 -3.18 -27.65 -1.93
C ARG A 28 -2.74 -27.86 -3.36
N MET A 29 -1.45 -27.93 -3.58
CA MET A 29 -0.91 -27.90 -4.94
C MET A 29 0.38 -28.68 -5.07
N ARG A 30 0.78 -28.91 -6.31
CA ARG A 30 2.02 -29.57 -6.72
C ARG A 30 2.62 -28.83 -7.89
N ASN A 31 3.94 -28.83 -7.99
CA ASN A 31 4.65 -28.27 -9.14
C ASN A 31 4.61 -29.28 -10.30
N ARG A 32 4.36 -28.79 -11.50
CA ARG A 32 4.57 -29.52 -12.75
C ARG A 32 5.92 -29.10 -13.32
N ARG A 33 6.81 -30.06 -13.57
CA ARG A 33 8.13 -29.81 -14.12
C ARG A 33 8.16 -29.99 -15.64
N ALA A 34 9.19 -29.43 -16.27
CA ALA A 34 9.37 -29.48 -17.72
C ALA A 34 9.51 -30.91 -18.25
N ASP A 35 10.03 -31.84 -17.45
CA ASP A 35 10.12 -33.27 -17.80
C ASP A 35 8.79 -34.05 -17.62
N GLY A 36 7.71 -33.37 -17.25
CA GLY A 36 6.38 -33.94 -17.01
C GLY A 36 6.21 -34.52 -15.61
N SER A 37 7.24 -34.55 -14.78
CA SER A 37 7.11 -35.05 -13.40
C SER A 37 6.33 -34.06 -12.51
N ILE A 38 5.79 -34.56 -11.41
CA ILE A 38 5.01 -33.79 -10.43
C ILE A 38 5.70 -33.87 -9.08
N SER A 39 5.77 -32.74 -8.36
CA SER A 39 6.34 -32.71 -7.01
C SER A 39 5.47 -33.41 -5.98
N ALA A 40 6.02 -33.62 -4.77
CA ALA A 40 5.18 -33.87 -3.60
C ALA A 40 4.17 -32.73 -3.38
N PRO A 41 2.99 -33.00 -2.79
CA PRO A 41 2.01 -31.97 -2.49
C PRO A 41 2.52 -31.02 -1.39
N TYR A 42 2.13 -29.75 -1.50
CA TYR A 42 2.39 -28.74 -0.48
C TYR A 42 1.18 -27.81 -0.33
N VAL A 43 1.19 -27.02 0.76
CA VAL A 43 0.17 -26.02 1.03
C VAL A 43 0.74 -24.64 0.75
N CYS A 44 -0.03 -23.81 0.06
CA CYS A 44 0.24 -22.39 -0.15
C CYS A 44 -0.93 -21.60 0.43
N ASP A 45 -0.69 -20.83 1.48
CA ASP A 45 -1.66 -19.95 2.08
C ASP A 45 -1.41 -18.51 1.61
N ALA A 46 -2.48 -17.80 1.26
CA ALA A 46 -2.43 -16.40 0.91
C ALA A 46 -3.52 -15.61 1.64
N ILE A 47 -3.16 -14.41 2.09
CA ILE A 47 -4.13 -13.44 2.62
C ILE A 47 -4.93 -12.91 1.45
N ALA A 48 -6.26 -12.93 1.57
CA ALA A 48 -7.21 -12.44 0.58
C ALA A 48 -8.22 -11.51 1.25
N ARG A 49 -8.78 -10.59 0.47
CA ARG A 49 -9.94 -9.79 0.85
C ARG A 49 -11.16 -10.27 0.06
N PRO A 50 -12.35 -10.27 0.66
CA PRO A 50 -13.60 -10.62 -0.05
C PRO A 50 -13.91 -9.64 -1.20
N TYR A 51 -13.52 -8.36 -1.02
CA TYR A 51 -13.79 -7.26 -1.95
C TYR A 51 -12.51 -6.46 -2.14
N GLY A 52 -12.10 -6.26 -3.40
CA GLY A 52 -10.90 -5.51 -3.73
C GLY A 52 -9.61 -6.16 -3.23
N GLN A 53 -8.73 -6.52 -4.15
CA GLN A 53 -7.46 -7.16 -3.78
C GLN A 53 -6.35 -6.13 -3.66
N ASP A 54 -6.36 -5.12 -4.51
CA ASP A 54 -5.28 -4.18 -4.71
C ASP A 54 -5.54 -2.84 -4.01
N ALA A 55 -4.52 -2.01 -3.88
CA ALA A 55 -4.64 -0.70 -3.29
C ALA A 55 -3.94 0.38 -4.16
N VAL A 56 -4.50 1.59 -4.11
CA VAL A 56 -3.82 2.79 -4.59
C VAL A 56 -3.12 3.49 -3.44
N VAL A 57 -1.92 4.00 -3.69
CA VAL A 57 -1.14 4.82 -2.78
C VAL A 57 -0.91 6.16 -3.45
N VAL A 58 -1.23 7.25 -2.77
CA VAL A 58 -1.18 8.59 -3.35
C VAL A 58 -0.17 9.46 -2.60
N ALA A 59 0.88 9.88 -3.29
CA ALA A 59 1.76 10.92 -2.79
C ALA A 59 1.15 12.29 -3.11
N VAL A 60 0.45 12.87 -2.14
CA VAL A 60 -0.06 14.25 -2.21
C VAL A 60 1.10 15.17 -1.88
N TYR A 61 1.46 16.07 -2.79
CA TYR A 61 2.62 16.92 -2.61
C TYR A 61 2.35 18.38 -3.00
N ALA A 62 3.19 19.26 -2.52
CA ALA A 62 3.18 20.69 -2.85
C ALA A 62 4.58 21.19 -3.16
N ARG A 63 4.68 22.12 -4.11
CA ARG A 63 5.90 22.88 -4.37
C ARG A 63 5.85 24.16 -3.56
N VAL A 64 6.79 24.30 -2.64
CA VAL A 64 6.92 25.48 -1.78
C VAL A 64 8.27 26.15 -2.00
N ALA A 65 8.46 27.35 -1.47
CA ALA A 65 9.72 28.08 -1.65
C ALA A 65 10.96 27.33 -1.15
N ALA A 66 10.78 26.43 -0.17
CA ALA A 66 11.85 25.62 0.42
C ALA A 66 12.08 24.28 -0.33
N GLY A 67 11.32 23.97 -1.38
CA GLY A 67 11.41 22.72 -2.14
C GLY A 67 10.09 22.01 -2.29
N VAL A 68 10.09 20.68 -2.18
CA VAL A 68 8.89 19.86 -2.28
C VAL A 68 8.53 19.33 -0.89
N GLU A 69 7.26 19.52 -0.52
CA GLU A 69 6.68 18.90 0.67
C GLU A 69 5.68 17.82 0.27
N VAL A 70 5.56 16.80 1.10
CA VAL A 70 4.61 15.69 0.94
C VAL A 70 3.70 15.62 2.16
N LEU A 71 2.42 15.39 1.92
CA LEU A 71 1.44 15.14 2.98
C LEU A 71 1.55 13.69 3.45
N VAL A 72 1.67 13.52 4.75
CA VAL A 72 1.54 12.22 5.41
C VAL A 72 0.38 12.26 6.39
N ARG A 73 -0.20 11.11 6.68
CA ARG A 73 -1.28 10.97 7.66
C ARG A 73 -0.92 9.94 8.73
N ASP A 74 -1.45 10.13 9.92
CA ASP A 74 -1.40 9.14 10.98
C ASP A 74 -2.69 8.33 10.95
N GLY A 75 -2.60 7.02 10.69
CA GLY A 75 -3.73 6.09 10.66
C GLY A 75 -3.65 5.06 11.78
N LEU A 76 -4.80 4.69 12.36
CA LEU A 76 -4.87 3.63 13.36
C LEU A 76 -4.45 2.28 12.76
N ARG A 77 -3.53 1.58 13.42
CA ARG A 77 -3.02 0.26 13.01
C ARG A 77 -2.97 -0.71 14.20
N PRO A 78 -4.12 -1.08 14.78
CA PRO A 78 -4.17 -1.93 15.97
C PRO A 78 -3.51 -3.29 15.76
N ALA A 79 -3.48 -3.81 14.54
CA ALA A 79 -2.80 -5.06 14.23
C ALA A 79 -1.30 -5.06 14.58
N LEU A 80 -0.63 -3.91 14.47
CA LEU A 80 0.78 -3.78 14.87
C LEU A 80 0.93 -3.87 16.39
N LEU A 81 0.00 -3.24 17.12
CA LEU A 81 0.04 -3.19 18.57
C LEU A 81 -0.21 -4.57 19.20
N PHE A 82 -1.11 -5.37 18.63
CA PHE A 82 -1.52 -6.67 19.17
C PHE A 82 -0.84 -7.87 18.50
N GLY A 83 -0.30 -7.68 17.31
CA GLY A 83 0.29 -8.76 16.51
C GLY A 83 1.82 -8.84 16.58
N ARG A 84 2.50 -7.83 17.17
CA ARG A 84 3.97 -7.74 17.17
C ARG A 84 4.52 -7.68 18.60
N ASP A 85 5.53 -8.50 18.85
CA ASP A 85 6.30 -8.49 20.11
C ASP A 85 7.70 -7.89 19.83
N PRO A 86 7.99 -6.65 20.27
CA PRO A 86 9.29 -6.01 20.03
C PRO A 86 10.47 -6.78 20.66
N ALA A 87 10.22 -7.54 21.73
CA ALA A 87 11.27 -8.34 22.36
C ALA A 87 11.78 -9.49 21.47
N ARG A 88 11.05 -9.84 20.42
CA ARG A 88 11.41 -10.86 19.44
C ARG A 88 11.95 -10.27 18.13
N ALA A 89 12.08 -8.96 18.06
CA ALA A 89 12.63 -8.29 16.87
C ALA A 89 14.13 -8.59 16.73
N PRO A 90 14.63 -8.77 15.49
CA PRO A 90 16.06 -9.04 15.25
C PRO A 90 16.94 -7.82 15.51
N LEU A 91 16.39 -6.63 15.51
CA LEU A 91 17.04 -5.37 15.82
C LEU A 91 16.21 -4.63 16.88
N PRO A 92 16.84 -3.82 17.75
CA PRO A 92 16.11 -2.98 18.68
C PRO A 92 15.12 -2.08 17.95
N GLU A 93 13.87 -2.10 18.38
CA GLU A 93 12.82 -1.23 17.86
C GLU A 93 11.97 -0.69 19.01
N PRO A 94 11.40 0.52 18.86
CA PRO A 94 10.45 1.03 19.83
C PRO A 94 9.18 0.16 19.83
N PRO A 95 8.44 0.11 20.96
CA PRO A 95 7.12 -0.49 20.96
C PRO A 95 6.24 0.15 19.88
N PRO A 96 5.45 -0.64 19.14
CA PRO A 96 4.55 -0.09 18.12
C PRO A 96 3.54 0.86 18.77
N GLY A 97 3.35 2.03 18.16
CA GLY A 97 2.29 2.97 18.52
C GLY A 97 0.92 2.50 18.03
N MET A 98 -0.14 3.16 18.48
CA MET A 98 -1.49 2.95 17.95
C MET A 98 -1.63 3.45 16.51
N PHE A 99 -0.86 4.51 16.18
CA PHE A 99 -0.87 5.14 14.87
C PHE A 99 0.40 4.81 14.10
N LEU A 100 0.25 4.63 12.80
CA LEU A 100 1.34 4.56 11.84
C LEU A 100 1.25 5.77 10.91
N THR A 101 2.38 6.43 10.68
CA THR A 101 2.45 7.52 9.69
C THR A 101 2.68 6.93 8.31
N GLU A 102 1.81 7.30 7.37
CA GLU A 102 1.78 6.74 6.03
C GLU A 102 1.30 7.74 4.98
N LEU A 103 1.49 7.43 3.70
CA LEU A 103 0.85 8.14 2.60
C LEU A 103 -0.65 7.79 2.55
N VAL A 104 -1.44 8.66 1.92
CA VAL A 104 -2.84 8.39 1.56
C VAL A 104 -2.93 7.09 0.79
N ALA A 105 -3.86 6.22 1.15
CA ALA A 105 -4.01 4.94 0.47
C ALA A 105 -5.40 4.35 0.66
N GLY A 106 -5.98 3.82 -0.41
CA GLY A 106 -7.27 3.15 -0.38
C GLY A 106 -7.32 1.87 -1.20
N ILE A 107 -8.33 1.07 -0.93
CA ILE A 107 -8.57 -0.20 -1.62
C ILE A 107 -9.21 0.07 -2.98
N LEU A 108 -8.68 -0.55 -4.03
CA LEU A 108 -9.33 -0.55 -5.34
C LEU A 108 -10.54 -1.48 -5.30
N GLU A 109 -11.70 -0.93 -5.61
CA GLU A 109 -12.94 -1.70 -5.71
C GLU A 109 -13.03 -2.45 -7.05
N PRO A 110 -13.87 -3.48 -7.18
CA PRO A 110 -14.01 -4.24 -8.43
C PRO A 110 -14.38 -3.40 -9.67
N GLY A 111 -14.98 -2.21 -9.45
CA GLY A 111 -15.31 -1.26 -10.51
C GLY A 111 -14.17 -0.34 -10.94
N ASP A 112 -13.10 -0.25 -10.19
CA ASP A 112 -11.96 0.64 -10.44
C ASP A 112 -11.01 0.03 -11.49
N VAL A 113 -11.49 -0.08 -12.72
CA VAL A 113 -10.77 -0.78 -13.80
C VAL A 113 -9.95 0.18 -14.64
N GLY A 114 -8.73 -0.23 -14.97
CA GLY A 114 -7.84 0.53 -15.85
C GLY A 114 -7.25 1.78 -15.21
N GLY A 115 -6.58 2.58 -16.03
CA GLY A 115 -5.92 3.80 -15.54
C GLY A 115 -6.89 4.87 -15.04
N ASP A 116 -8.07 4.93 -15.61
CA ASP A 116 -9.09 5.92 -15.22
C ASP A 116 -9.73 5.54 -13.89
N GLY A 117 -10.08 4.26 -13.68
CA GLY A 117 -10.57 3.78 -12.39
C GLY A 117 -9.54 3.99 -11.28
N LEU A 118 -8.26 3.71 -11.55
CA LEU A 118 -7.17 3.99 -10.61
C LEU A 118 -7.10 5.48 -10.21
N ARG A 119 -7.22 6.40 -11.18
CA ARG A 119 -7.18 7.84 -10.90
C ARG A 119 -8.43 8.34 -10.17
N GLN A 120 -9.60 7.79 -10.52
CA GLN A 120 -10.84 8.12 -9.82
C GLN A 120 -10.79 7.71 -8.35
N ARG A 121 -10.32 6.47 -8.06
CA ARG A 121 -10.13 6.02 -6.67
C ARG A 121 -9.10 6.89 -5.96
N ALA A 122 -7.96 7.18 -6.56
CA ALA A 122 -6.95 8.04 -5.97
C ALA A 122 -7.49 9.44 -5.62
N ALA A 123 -8.34 10.03 -6.49
CA ALA A 123 -8.97 11.32 -6.22
C ALA A 123 -9.96 11.25 -5.05
N ALA A 124 -10.72 10.17 -4.94
CA ALA A 124 -11.64 9.94 -3.81
C ALA A 124 -10.87 9.84 -2.49
N GLU A 125 -9.81 9.02 -2.43
CA GLU A 125 -8.98 8.87 -1.24
C GLU A 125 -8.29 10.18 -0.83
N VAL A 126 -7.84 10.99 -1.80
CA VAL A 126 -7.27 12.31 -1.54
C VAL A 126 -8.31 13.25 -0.90
N ALA A 127 -9.57 13.17 -1.33
CA ALA A 127 -10.64 13.97 -0.74
C ALA A 127 -10.98 13.50 0.69
N GLU A 128 -11.09 12.20 0.90
CA GLU A 128 -11.48 11.59 2.17
C GLU A 128 -10.37 11.70 3.22
N GLU A 129 -9.14 11.33 2.87
CA GLU A 129 -8.02 11.17 3.80
C GLU A 129 -7.07 12.39 3.86
N ALA A 130 -7.05 13.24 2.84
CA ALA A 130 -6.19 14.42 2.78
C ALA A 130 -6.92 15.76 2.75
N GLY A 131 -8.24 15.77 2.49
CA GLY A 131 -9.05 16.98 2.46
C GLY A 131 -8.84 17.85 1.22
N PHE A 132 -8.46 17.27 0.08
CA PHE A 132 -8.31 18.01 -1.18
C PHE A 132 -9.23 17.46 -2.27
N VAL A 133 -9.95 18.33 -2.93
CA VAL A 133 -10.71 17.97 -4.13
C VAL A 133 -9.78 18.14 -5.34
N VAL A 134 -9.50 17.04 -6.03
CA VAL A 134 -8.62 17.01 -7.20
C VAL A 134 -9.31 16.35 -8.39
N GLU A 135 -9.01 16.81 -9.59
CA GLU A 135 -9.49 16.17 -10.82
C GLU A 135 -8.70 14.87 -11.06
N PRO A 136 -9.37 13.74 -11.39
CA PRO A 136 -8.67 12.48 -11.69
C PRO A 136 -7.58 12.61 -12.77
N GLY A 137 -7.80 13.51 -13.76
CA GLY A 137 -6.84 13.81 -14.82
C GLY A 137 -5.53 14.45 -14.34
N ALA A 138 -5.52 15.08 -13.17
CA ALA A 138 -4.32 15.67 -12.57
C ALA A 138 -3.44 14.62 -11.86
N ILE A 139 -3.93 13.41 -11.66
CA ILE A 139 -3.21 12.36 -10.95
C ILE A 139 -2.23 11.65 -11.87
N ALA A 140 -0.94 11.75 -11.55
CA ALA A 140 0.13 11.05 -12.24
C ALA A 140 0.28 9.62 -11.71
N VAL A 141 0.47 8.65 -12.62
CA VAL A 141 0.78 7.25 -12.25
C VAL A 141 2.29 7.08 -12.14
N LEU A 142 2.77 6.60 -11.01
CA LEU A 142 4.20 6.46 -10.69
C LEU A 142 4.74 5.06 -11.03
N GLY A 143 4.51 4.61 -12.25
CA GLY A 143 5.02 3.33 -12.75
C GLY A 143 4.10 2.13 -12.48
N ALA A 144 4.65 0.92 -12.63
CA ALA A 144 3.87 -0.32 -12.48
C ALA A 144 3.55 -0.64 -11.01
N GLY A 145 2.46 -1.38 -10.79
CA GLY A 145 2.11 -1.91 -9.47
C GLY A 145 3.10 -2.95 -8.98
N VAL A 146 3.28 -3.05 -7.66
CA VAL A 146 4.21 -3.98 -7.01
C VAL A 146 3.54 -4.77 -5.88
N TYR A 147 4.04 -5.96 -5.61
CA TYR A 147 3.59 -6.79 -4.51
C TYR A 147 4.37 -6.44 -3.23
N PRO A 148 3.70 -6.09 -2.11
CA PRO A 148 4.38 -5.80 -0.86
C PRO A 148 4.97 -7.05 -0.18
N SER A 149 4.31 -8.18 -0.28
CA SER A 149 4.73 -9.44 0.36
C SER A 149 4.22 -10.65 -0.43
N PRO A 150 4.82 -10.96 -1.61
CA PRO A 150 4.27 -11.97 -2.54
C PRO A 150 4.30 -13.39 -1.99
N GLY A 151 5.02 -13.66 -0.89
CA GLY A 151 5.00 -14.96 -0.20
C GLY A 151 3.75 -15.22 0.62
N SER A 152 2.95 -14.19 0.92
CA SER A 152 1.77 -14.32 1.79
C SER A 152 0.58 -13.48 1.35
N MET A 153 0.78 -12.48 0.48
CA MET A 153 -0.27 -11.56 0.04
C MET A 153 -0.31 -11.49 -1.49
N ILE A 154 -1.51 -11.50 -2.05
CA ILE A 154 -1.73 -11.34 -3.49
C ILE A 154 -1.99 -9.89 -3.87
N GLU A 155 -2.06 -9.00 -2.90
CA GLU A 155 -2.28 -7.56 -3.06
C GLU A 155 -1.16 -6.90 -3.85
N LYS A 156 -1.52 -5.99 -4.76
CA LYS A 156 -0.60 -5.05 -5.40
C LYS A 156 -0.85 -3.63 -4.92
N PHE A 157 0.21 -2.86 -4.75
CA PHE A 157 0.14 -1.41 -4.58
C PHE A 157 0.40 -0.71 -5.91
N TYR A 158 -0.50 0.20 -6.30
CA TYR A 158 -0.35 1.11 -7.42
C TYR A 158 -0.06 2.50 -6.89
N PHE A 159 1.02 3.11 -7.34
CA PHE A 159 1.50 4.39 -6.83
C PHE A 159 1.11 5.52 -7.77
N THR A 160 0.58 6.58 -7.18
CA THR A 160 0.17 7.80 -7.88
C THR A 160 0.68 9.02 -7.14
N ALA A 161 0.64 10.17 -7.79
CA ALA A 161 0.96 11.45 -7.16
C ALA A 161 0.03 12.54 -7.68
N VAL A 162 -0.21 13.55 -6.85
CA VAL A 162 -0.93 14.75 -7.22
C VAL A 162 -0.35 15.97 -6.52
N GLU A 163 -0.15 17.04 -7.27
CA GLU A 163 0.25 18.34 -6.74
C GLU A 163 -0.99 19.09 -6.28
N VAL A 164 -0.92 19.69 -5.09
CA VAL A 164 -2.00 20.48 -4.49
C VAL A 164 -1.48 21.79 -3.93
N ASP A 165 -2.38 22.77 -3.75
CA ASP A 165 -2.12 23.98 -2.96
C ASP A 165 -2.46 23.65 -1.50
N PRO A 166 -1.50 23.69 -0.55
CA PRO A 166 -1.76 23.46 0.87
C PRO A 166 -2.85 24.35 1.46
N ALA A 167 -3.00 25.57 0.92
CA ALA A 167 -4.04 26.52 1.39
C ALA A 167 -5.46 26.07 1.03
N ALA A 168 -5.61 25.14 0.09
CA ALA A 168 -6.92 24.59 -0.33
C ALA A 168 -7.38 23.40 0.53
N GLN A 169 -6.61 22.98 1.53
CA GLN A 169 -6.96 21.84 2.38
C GLN A 169 -8.26 22.11 3.17
N GLN A 170 -9.17 21.17 3.08
CA GLN A 170 -10.43 21.16 3.82
C GLN A 170 -10.32 20.20 5.02
N PRO A 171 -11.24 20.29 6.00
CA PRO A 171 -11.34 19.28 7.05
C PRO A 171 -11.47 17.87 6.47
N LEU A 172 -10.81 16.89 7.09
CA LEU A 172 -10.90 15.50 6.65
C LEU A 172 -12.35 15.02 6.78
N ALA A 173 -12.87 14.44 5.72
CA ALA A 173 -14.22 13.88 5.73
C ALA A 173 -14.24 12.49 6.37
N GLY A 174 -13.20 11.70 6.07
CA GLY A 174 -13.15 10.29 6.41
C GLY A 174 -14.27 9.46 5.76
N ASP A 175 -14.22 8.16 5.94
CA ASP A 175 -15.29 7.21 5.54
C ASP A 175 -16.29 6.94 6.68
N GLY A 176 -16.10 7.55 7.86
CA GLY A 176 -16.88 7.34 9.07
C GLY A 176 -16.54 6.06 9.83
N SER A 177 -15.49 5.36 9.45
CA SER A 177 -14.99 4.19 10.16
C SER A 177 -14.32 4.57 11.48
N PRO A 178 -14.54 3.83 12.58
CA PRO A 178 -13.76 3.98 13.81
C PRO A 178 -12.25 3.82 13.60
N MET A 179 -11.81 3.19 12.52
CA MET A 179 -10.39 3.06 12.18
C MET A 179 -9.74 4.37 11.73
N GLU A 180 -10.54 5.39 11.46
CA GLU A 180 -10.06 6.73 11.10
C GLU A 180 -10.10 7.72 12.26
N GLU A 181 -10.62 7.32 13.41
CA GLU A 181 -10.64 8.17 14.59
C GLU A 181 -9.23 8.61 14.99
N GLY A 182 -9.07 9.91 15.21
CA GLY A 182 -7.77 10.51 15.56
C GLY A 182 -6.78 10.63 14.39
N ALA A 183 -7.20 10.35 13.16
CA ALA A 183 -6.39 10.59 11.98
C ALA A 183 -6.01 12.08 11.90
N ALA A 184 -4.73 12.34 11.61
CA ALA A 184 -4.20 13.68 11.43
C ALA A 184 -3.25 13.70 10.25
N THR A 185 -3.18 14.84 9.56
CA THR A 185 -2.25 15.04 8.47
C THR A 185 -1.19 16.07 8.82
N ARG A 186 -0.01 15.92 8.24
CA ARG A 186 1.07 16.91 8.33
C ARG A 186 1.93 16.91 7.07
N TRP A 187 2.53 18.06 6.80
CA TRP A 187 3.48 18.24 5.72
C TRP A 187 4.91 17.95 6.18
N LEU A 188 5.68 17.25 5.37
CA LEU A 188 7.09 16.97 5.58
C LEU A 188 7.87 17.30 4.31
N ALA A 189 9.06 17.87 4.44
CA ALA A 189 9.96 17.98 3.29
C ALA A 189 10.25 16.58 2.72
N LEU A 190 10.16 16.42 1.39
CA LEU A 190 10.22 15.11 0.72
C LEU A 190 11.49 14.32 1.09
N ASP A 191 12.66 14.97 1.04
CA ASP A 191 13.91 14.29 1.37
C ASP A 191 13.99 13.93 2.86
N ALA A 192 13.49 14.78 3.75
CA ALA A 192 13.43 14.50 5.18
C ALA A 192 12.49 13.32 5.48
N ALA A 193 11.37 13.21 4.76
CA ALA A 193 10.45 12.06 4.88
C ALA A 193 11.11 10.75 4.43
N ILE A 194 11.87 10.76 3.32
CA ILE A 194 12.63 9.60 2.85
C ILE A 194 13.69 9.18 3.88
N GLU A 195 14.40 10.14 4.47
CA GLU A 195 15.37 9.84 5.53
C GLU A 195 14.71 9.30 6.80
N ALA A 196 13.53 9.81 7.15
CA ALA A 196 12.74 9.30 8.28
C ALA A 196 12.33 7.82 8.06
N CYS A 197 12.04 7.41 6.82
CA CYS A 197 11.82 6.00 6.50
C CYS A 197 13.09 5.16 6.79
N VAL A 198 14.26 5.62 6.38
CA VAL A 198 15.52 4.92 6.61
C VAL A 198 15.84 4.80 8.11
N ARG A 199 15.49 5.81 8.90
CA ARG A 199 15.65 5.77 10.37
C ARG A 199 14.58 4.95 11.10
N GLY A 200 13.53 4.47 10.39
CA GLY A 200 12.43 3.72 10.97
C GLY A 200 11.37 4.59 11.69
N GLU A 201 11.42 5.90 11.53
CA GLU A 201 10.41 6.83 12.05
C GLU A 201 9.11 6.79 11.21
N LEU A 202 9.23 6.53 9.91
CA LEU A 202 8.16 6.22 8.98
C LEU A 202 8.30 4.76 8.52
N ALA A 203 7.82 3.82 9.33
CA ALA A 203 8.09 2.39 9.16
C ALA A 203 7.03 1.69 8.29
N ASP A 204 6.67 2.29 7.15
CA ASP A 204 5.70 1.76 6.20
C ASP A 204 6.31 1.63 4.79
N LEU A 205 6.36 0.40 4.27
CA LEU A 205 6.95 0.09 2.97
C LEU A 205 6.31 0.88 1.81
N LYS A 206 4.96 0.99 1.79
CA LYS A 206 4.27 1.70 0.71
C LYS A 206 4.60 3.20 0.75
N THR A 207 4.75 3.77 1.94
CA THR A 207 5.16 5.16 2.12
C THR A 207 6.57 5.38 1.60
N GLU A 208 7.56 4.60 2.03
CA GLU A 208 8.93 4.76 1.55
C GLU A 208 9.03 4.63 0.02
N LEU A 209 8.40 3.61 -0.55
CA LEU A 209 8.44 3.40 -2.00
C LEU A 209 7.71 4.51 -2.75
N GLY A 210 6.58 4.99 -2.24
CA GLY A 210 5.81 6.09 -2.82
C GLY A 210 6.62 7.40 -2.85
N LEU A 211 7.28 7.74 -1.74
CA LEU A 211 8.15 8.91 -1.64
C LEU A 211 9.33 8.86 -2.63
N ARG A 212 10.00 7.70 -2.73
CA ARG A 212 11.11 7.51 -3.67
C ARG A 212 10.65 7.62 -5.12
N ARG A 213 9.50 7.04 -5.45
CA ARG A 213 8.89 7.15 -6.80
C ARG A 213 8.47 8.57 -7.13
N LEU A 214 7.93 9.32 -6.15
CA LEU A 214 7.62 10.74 -6.32
C LEU A 214 8.89 11.51 -6.64
N ARG A 215 9.96 11.37 -5.86
CA ARG A 215 11.24 12.04 -6.10
C ARG A 215 11.78 11.75 -7.50
N ASP A 216 11.78 10.48 -7.92
CA ASP A 216 12.25 10.08 -9.23
C ASP A 216 11.35 10.61 -10.36
N HIS A 217 10.05 10.76 -10.13
CA HIS A 217 9.11 11.35 -11.07
C HIS A 217 9.38 12.84 -11.26
N LEU A 218 9.50 13.58 -10.17
CA LEU A 218 9.79 15.02 -10.20
C LEU A 218 11.12 15.34 -10.88
N ALA A 219 12.17 14.56 -10.58
CA ALA A 219 13.47 14.72 -11.23
C ALA A 219 13.42 14.54 -12.76
N ARG A 220 12.44 13.78 -13.29
CA ARG A 220 12.25 13.60 -14.75
C ARG A 220 11.35 14.65 -15.39
N THR A 221 10.48 15.27 -14.63
CA THR A 221 9.52 16.27 -15.15
C THR A 221 10.04 17.69 -15.06
N ASP A 222 11.02 17.95 -14.21
CA ASP A 222 11.65 19.27 -14.02
C ASP A 222 12.86 19.51 -14.94
N THR A 223 13.15 18.55 -15.83
CA THR A 223 14.17 18.67 -16.91
C THR A 223 13.54 18.97 -18.23
#